data_b9b3756b5ac401609053aef6fe39be8a
#
_entry.id   b9b3756b5ac401609053aef6fe39be8a
#
_cell.length_a   1.000
_cell.length_b   1.000
_cell.length_c   1.000
_cell.angle_alpha   90.00
_cell.angle_beta   90.00
_cell.angle_gamma   90.00
#
_symmetry.space_group_name_H-M   'P 1'
#
loop_
_entity.id
_entity.type
_entity.pdbx_description
1 polymer ?
#
loop_
_entity_poly.entity_id
_entity_poly.type
_entity_poly.pdbx_seq_one_letter_code
_entity_poly.pdbx_strand_id
1 'polypeptide(L)'
;TQHDEIDVTDMEQFRNSLYDYYTGEKIKVTPLAFIAKALVSALKEFPNFNASLNPESNKIIYKKYFHIGFAVDTPHGLMVPKLRNVDQMSIQKIGEELKNTSQLCRELKIDKKEFFGGSMTISSLGGIGGTHFTPIINPPEVAILGVGRTFDRLVKEKNQIVSKKILPISLSY
;
A
#
# COMPACT_ATOMS: atom_id res chain seq x y z
N THR A 1 -4.88 -8.73 14.65
CA THR A 1 -4.04 -7.66 14.08
C THR A 1 -2.72 -7.62 14.83
N GLN A 2 -1.63 -7.54 14.08
CA GLN A 2 -0.28 -7.36 14.62
C GLN A 2 0.26 -6.01 14.18
N HIS A 3 0.98 -5.33 15.07
CA HIS A 3 1.58 -4.02 14.82
C HIS A 3 3.10 -4.13 14.83
N ASP A 4 3.75 -3.34 13.98
CA ASP A 4 5.21 -3.24 13.93
C ASP A 4 5.64 -1.87 13.39
N GLU A 5 6.93 -1.58 13.43
CA GLU A 5 7.52 -0.34 12.96
C GLU A 5 8.69 -0.64 12.03
N ILE A 6 8.77 0.08 10.92
CA ILE A 6 9.80 -0.12 9.90
C ILE A 6 10.63 1.16 9.78
N ASP A 7 11.96 1.03 9.80
CA ASP A 7 12.87 2.10 9.40
C ASP A 7 12.80 2.26 7.88
N VAL A 8 12.26 3.38 7.43
CA VAL A 8 12.11 3.73 6.00
C VAL A 8 13.02 4.88 5.59
N THR A 9 14.06 5.17 6.36
CA THR A 9 14.97 6.29 6.13
C THR A 9 15.58 6.23 4.73
N ASP A 10 16.15 5.10 4.34
CA ASP A 10 16.80 4.93 3.03
C ASP A 10 15.77 5.00 1.89
N MET A 11 14.59 4.40 2.07
CA MET A 11 13.49 4.50 1.10
C MET A 11 13.07 5.96 0.88
N GLU A 12 12.92 6.74 1.95
CA GLU A 12 12.55 8.16 1.86
C GLU A 12 13.64 9.01 1.22
N GLN A 13 14.92 8.72 1.52
CA GLN A 13 16.05 9.38 0.87
C GLN A 13 16.04 9.07 -0.64
N PHE A 14 15.92 7.80 -1.01
CA PHE A 14 15.83 7.39 -2.40
C PHE A 14 14.64 8.04 -3.11
N ARG A 15 13.45 7.98 -2.52
CA ARG A 15 12.23 8.60 -3.08
C ARG A 15 12.42 10.10 -3.33
N ASN A 16 13.09 10.81 -2.42
CA ASN A 16 13.36 12.23 -2.54
C ASN A 16 14.46 12.58 -3.56
N SER A 17 15.30 11.61 -3.93
CA SER A 17 16.36 11.78 -4.94
C SER A 17 15.90 11.46 -6.38
N LEU A 18 14.64 11.09 -6.57
CA LEU A 18 14.14 10.74 -7.90
C LEU A 18 13.92 11.97 -8.79
N TYR A 19 14.62 12.01 -9.91
CA TYR A 19 14.49 13.03 -10.96
C TYR A 19 14.35 12.35 -12.32
N ASP A 20 13.58 12.95 -13.21
CA ASP A 20 13.51 12.55 -14.60
C ASP A 20 14.85 12.81 -15.29
N TYR A 21 15.38 11.80 -15.95
CA TYR A 21 16.71 11.87 -16.58
C TYR A 21 16.78 12.88 -17.74
N TYR A 22 15.68 13.06 -18.48
CA TYR A 22 15.64 13.91 -19.65
C TYR A 22 15.23 15.33 -19.33
N THR A 23 14.27 15.52 -18.42
CA THR A 23 13.73 16.84 -18.09
C THR A 23 14.39 17.48 -16.87
N GLY A 24 15.05 16.68 -16.03
CA GLY A 24 15.59 17.13 -14.73
C GLY A 24 14.51 17.45 -13.70
N GLU A 25 13.24 17.21 -14.00
CA GLU A 25 12.14 17.47 -13.08
C GLU A 25 12.04 16.41 -11.99
N LYS A 26 11.63 16.84 -10.79
CA LYS A 26 11.45 15.94 -9.66
C LYS A 26 10.27 15.00 -9.89
N ILE A 27 10.54 13.69 -9.87
CA ILE A 27 9.50 12.66 -9.94
C ILE A 27 8.81 12.55 -8.58
N LYS A 28 7.54 12.92 -8.51
CA LYS A 28 6.73 12.88 -7.29
C LYS A 28 6.04 11.51 -7.16
N VAL A 29 6.65 10.60 -6.41
CA VAL A 29 6.07 9.29 -6.09
C VAL A 29 5.68 9.23 -4.62
N THR A 30 4.51 8.70 -4.32
CA THR A 30 4.07 8.51 -2.93
C THR A 30 4.75 7.31 -2.30
N PRO A 31 4.98 7.27 -0.97
CA PRO A 31 5.49 6.09 -0.27
C PRO A 31 4.67 4.83 -0.54
N LEU A 32 3.36 4.98 -0.77
CA LEU A 32 2.45 3.86 -1.06
C LEU A 32 2.84 3.06 -2.30
N ALA A 33 3.48 3.69 -3.30
CA ALA A 33 3.95 2.97 -4.48
C ALA A 33 5.08 1.98 -4.15
N PHE A 34 5.97 2.35 -3.24
CA PHE A 34 7.04 1.48 -2.72
C PHE A 34 6.45 0.36 -1.86
N ILE A 35 5.53 0.70 -0.97
CA ILE A 35 4.84 -0.26 -0.10
C ILE A 35 4.07 -1.28 -0.95
N ALA A 36 3.38 -0.86 -2.02
CA ALA A 36 2.69 -1.76 -2.93
C ALA A 36 3.64 -2.75 -3.62
N LYS A 37 4.83 -2.29 -4.03
CA LYS A 37 5.85 -3.18 -4.62
C LYS A 37 6.40 -4.17 -3.59
N ALA A 38 6.69 -3.71 -2.37
CA ALA A 38 7.13 -4.58 -1.27
C ALA A 38 6.06 -5.61 -0.91
N LEU A 39 4.78 -5.20 -0.86
CA LEU A 39 3.67 -6.10 -0.60
C LEU A 39 3.55 -7.19 -1.67
N VAL A 40 3.72 -6.84 -2.95
CA VAL A 40 3.74 -7.84 -4.04
C VAL A 40 4.84 -8.87 -3.82
N SER A 41 6.03 -8.45 -3.39
CA SER A 41 7.15 -9.37 -3.10
C SER A 41 6.80 -10.30 -1.93
N ALA A 42 6.19 -9.76 -0.87
CA ALA A 42 5.73 -10.56 0.27
C ALA A 42 4.63 -11.56 -0.13
N LEU A 43 3.66 -11.14 -0.96
CA LEU A 43 2.59 -12.04 -1.44
C LEU A 43 3.10 -13.17 -2.33
N LYS A 44 4.22 -12.99 -3.03
CA LYS A 44 4.89 -14.07 -3.79
C LYS A 44 5.53 -15.10 -2.87
N GLU A 45 6.12 -14.65 -1.78
CA GLU A 45 6.78 -15.51 -0.79
C GLU A 45 5.77 -16.19 0.14
N PHE A 46 4.68 -15.49 0.47
CA PHE A 46 3.61 -15.98 1.36
C PHE A 46 2.28 -16.11 0.62
N PRO A 47 2.10 -17.11 -0.26
CA PRO A 47 0.94 -17.20 -1.15
C PRO A 47 -0.39 -17.39 -0.41
N ASN A 48 -0.39 -17.84 0.85
CA ASN A 48 -1.58 -17.92 1.69
C ASN A 48 -2.25 -16.54 1.90
N PHE A 49 -1.48 -15.46 1.85
CA PHE A 49 -2.01 -14.09 1.91
C PHE A 49 -2.56 -13.60 0.57
N ASN A 50 -2.23 -14.29 -0.54
CA ASN A 50 -2.80 -14.01 -1.87
C ASN A 50 -3.85 -15.07 -2.26
N ALA A 51 -4.77 -15.33 -1.34
CA ALA A 51 -5.80 -16.35 -1.47
C ALA A 51 -7.19 -15.80 -1.14
N SER A 52 -8.20 -16.59 -1.41
CA SER A 52 -9.58 -16.38 -0.96
C SER A 52 -10.20 -17.72 -0.56
N LEU A 53 -11.04 -17.71 0.45
CA LEU A 53 -11.83 -18.88 0.83
C LEU A 53 -13.11 -18.93 -0.01
N ASN A 54 -13.40 -20.06 -0.62
CA ASN A 54 -14.71 -20.35 -1.18
C ASN A 54 -15.51 -21.19 -0.17
N PRO A 55 -16.49 -20.58 0.53
CA PRO A 55 -17.22 -21.30 1.59
C PRO A 55 -18.14 -22.40 1.04
N GLU A 56 -18.65 -22.27 -0.20
CA GLU A 56 -19.53 -23.28 -0.80
C GLU A 56 -18.80 -24.58 -1.11
N SER A 57 -17.55 -24.51 -1.57
CA SER A 57 -16.75 -25.68 -1.91
C SER A 57 -15.73 -26.05 -0.83
N ASN A 58 -15.65 -25.29 0.26
CA ASN A 58 -14.63 -25.41 1.31
C ASN A 58 -13.21 -25.51 0.77
N LYS A 59 -12.90 -24.66 -0.25
CA LYS A 59 -11.61 -24.64 -0.94
C LYS A 59 -10.93 -23.29 -0.78
N ILE A 60 -9.60 -23.32 -0.69
CA ILE A 60 -8.77 -22.13 -0.79
C ILE A 60 -8.40 -21.90 -2.26
N ILE A 61 -8.66 -20.71 -2.76
CA ILE A 61 -8.34 -20.27 -4.12
C ILE A 61 -7.09 -19.40 -4.07
N TYR A 62 -5.96 -19.90 -4.54
CA TYR A 62 -4.72 -19.14 -4.67
C TYR A 62 -4.75 -18.31 -5.95
N LYS A 63 -4.55 -16.99 -5.80
CA LYS A 63 -4.52 -16.06 -6.93
C LYS A 63 -3.13 -16.05 -7.56
N LYS A 64 -3.07 -16.08 -8.90
CA LYS A 64 -1.82 -16.01 -9.67
C LYS A 64 -1.57 -14.62 -10.26
N TYR A 65 -2.28 -13.62 -9.73
CA TYR A 65 -2.15 -12.21 -10.09
C TYR A 65 -2.00 -11.37 -8.81
N PHE A 66 -1.54 -10.14 -8.96
CA PHE A 66 -1.29 -9.24 -7.83
C PHE A 66 -2.02 -7.92 -8.06
N HIS A 67 -3.29 -7.90 -7.66
CA HIS A 67 -4.17 -6.73 -7.71
C HIS A 67 -4.26 -6.12 -6.32
N ILE A 68 -3.65 -4.96 -6.11
CA ILE A 68 -3.58 -4.34 -4.79
C ILE A 68 -4.70 -3.31 -4.65
N GLY A 69 -5.52 -3.49 -3.61
CA GLY A 69 -6.55 -2.54 -3.22
C GLY A 69 -5.96 -1.37 -2.44
N PHE A 70 -6.54 -0.19 -2.61
CA PHE A 70 -6.19 0.99 -1.83
C PHE A 70 -7.45 1.63 -1.26
N ALA A 71 -7.47 1.84 0.06
CA ALA A 71 -8.56 2.56 0.69
C ALA A 71 -8.45 4.06 0.34
N VAL A 72 -9.45 4.58 -0.35
CA VAL A 72 -9.55 5.98 -0.78
C VAL A 72 -10.74 6.62 -0.08
N ASP A 73 -10.47 7.65 0.72
CA ASP A 73 -11.51 8.49 1.29
C ASP A 73 -12.06 9.46 0.23
N THR A 74 -13.39 9.49 0.13
CA THR A 74 -14.11 10.32 -0.84
C THR A 74 -15.30 11.02 -0.18
N PRO A 75 -15.84 12.10 -0.77
CA PRO A 75 -17.07 12.74 -0.29
C PRO A 75 -18.29 11.79 -0.24
N HIS A 76 -18.20 10.65 -0.94
CA HIS A 76 -19.26 9.65 -1.04
C HIS A 76 -19.01 8.42 -0.15
N GLY A 77 -18.02 8.50 0.76
CA GLY A 77 -17.59 7.42 1.63
C GLY A 77 -16.30 6.74 1.18
N LEU A 78 -15.92 5.70 1.91
CA LEU A 78 -14.70 4.95 1.67
C LEU A 78 -14.86 4.03 0.44
N MET A 79 -13.93 4.15 -0.50
CA MET A 79 -13.85 3.28 -1.69
C MET A 79 -12.54 2.50 -1.70
N VAL A 80 -12.58 1.26 -2.19
CA VAL A 80 -11.39 0.39 -2.23
C VAL A 80 -11.13 -0.14 -3.65
N PRO A 81 -10.75 0.74 -4.59
CA PRO A 81 -10.39 0.32 -5.95
C PRO A 81 -9.13 -0.54 -5.94
N LYS A 82 -8.98 -1.36 -6.99
CA LYS A 82 -7.83 -2.25 -7.18
C LYS A 82 -6.96 -1.74 -8.32
N LEU A 83 -5.66 -1.56 -8.05
CA LEU A 83 -4.67 -1.49 -9.13
C LEU A 83 -4.32 -2.90 -9.58
N ARG A 84 -4.48 -3.16 -10.88
CA ARG A 84 -4.28 -4.50 -11.43
C ARG A 84 -2.84 -4.73 -11.85
N ASN A 85 -2.36 -5.98 -11.67
CA ASN A 85 -1.03 -6.42 -12.11
C ASN A 85 0.11 -5.51 -11.61
N VAL A 86 0.07 -5.15 -10.33
CA VAL A 86 1.07 -4.27 -9.70
C VAL A 86 2.48 -4.85 -9.79
N ASP A 87 2.62 -6.18 -9.86
CA ASP A 87 3.88 -6.88 -10.09
C ASP A 87 4.58 -6.46 -11.39
N GLN A 88 3.82 -6.12 -12.44
CA GLN A 88 4.32 -5.72 -13.76
C GLN A 88 4.57 -4.21 -13.88
N MET A 89 4.13 -3.40 -12.92
CA MET A 89 4.27 -1.95 -12.97
C MET A 89 5.60 -1.49 -12.37
N SER A 90 6.18 -0.41 -12.91
CA SER A 90 7.24 0.35 -12.25
C SER A 90 6.67 1.13 -11.06
N ILE A 91 7.51 1.54 -10.12
CA ILE A 91 7.12 2.37 -8.97
C ILE A 91 6.49 3.69 -9.44
N GLN A 92 7.05 4.31 -10.47
CA GLN A 92 6.51 5.53 -11.07
C GLN A 92 5.10 5.29 -11.61
N LYS A 93 4.91 4.21 -12.39
CA LYS A 93 3.59 3.85 -12.94
C LYS A 93 2.55 3.60 -11.86
N ILE A 94 2.93 2.91 -10.76
CA ILE A 94 2.05 2.73 -9.60
C ILE A 94 1.65 4.09 -9.01
N GLY A 95 2.58 5.02 -8.87
CA GLY A 95 2.30 6.37 -8.35
C GLY A 95 1.31 7.14 -9.22
N GLU A 96 1.47 7.10 -10.55
CA GLU A 96 0.55 7.70 -11.52
C GLU A 96 -0.85 7.08 -11.44
N GLU A 97 -0.93 5.75 -11.44
CA GLU A 97 -2.20 5.02 -11.36
C GLU A 97 -2.92 5.26 -10.03
N LEU A 98 -2.21 5.33 -8.91
CA LEU A 98 -2.78 5.69 -7.61
C LEU A 98 -3.45 7.06 -7.64
N LYS A 99 -2.77 8.05 -8.23
CA LYS A 99 -3.29 9.42 -8.37
C LYS A 99 -4.55 9.43 -9.23
N ASN A 100 -4.46 8.81 -10.41
CA ASN A 100 -5.58 8.74 -11.37
C ASN A 100 -6.79 8.03 -10.76
N THR A 101 -6.59 6.83 -10.21
CA THR A 101 -7.64 6.03 -9.58
C THR A 101 -8.31 6.76 -8.42
N SER A 102 -7.53 7.44 -7.57
CA SER A 102 -8.08 8.24 -6.48
C SER A 102 -8.94 9.39 -6.97
N GLN A 103 -8.56 10.03 -8.07
CA GLN A 103 -9.36 11.10 -8.69
C GLN A 103 -10.67 10.53 -9.26
N LEU A 104 -10.61 9.44 -10.01
CA LEU A 104 -11.81 8.77 -10.56
C LEU A 104 -12.79 8.34 -9.48
N CYS A 105 -12.30 7.88 -8.31
CA CYS A 105 -13.16 7.57 -7.17
C CYS A 105 -13.88 8.80 -6.63
N ARG A 106 -13.17 9.93 -6.43
CA ARG A 106 -13.77 11.18 -5.94
C ARG A 106 -14.80 11.76 -6.89
N GLU A 107 -14.62 11.56 -8.20
CA GLU A 107 -15.52 12.01 -9.26
C GLU A 107 -16.64 11.01 -9.59
N LEU A 108 -16.69 9.85 -8.92
CA LEU A 108 -17.60 8.73 -9.21
C LEU A 108 -17.54 8.22 -10.67
N LYS A 109 -16.37 8.36 -11.30
CA LYS A 109 -16.12 7.93 -12.69
C LYS A 109 -15.37 6.61 -12.80
N ILE A 110 -15.04 5.99 -11.67
CA ILE A 110 -14.34 4.70 -11.66
C ILE A 110 -15.26 3.57 -12.13
N ASP A 111 -14.72 2.66 -12.94
CA ASP A 111 -15.45 1.48 -13.38
C ASP A 111 -15.70 0.53 -12.18
N LYS A 112 -16.94 0.05 -12.05
CA LYS A 112 -17.35 -0.87 -10.97
C LYS A 112 -16.50 -2.14 -10.91
N LYS A 113 -15.96 -2.61 -12.04
CA LYS A 113 -15.08 -3.79 -12.08
C LYS A 113 -13.81 -3.61 -11.26
N GLU A 114 -13.34 -2.38 -11.08
CA GLU A 114 -12.10 -2.11 -10.32
C GLU A 114 -12.25 -2.31 -8.80
N PHE A 115 -13.45 -2.59 -8.31
CA PHE A 115 -13.69 -2.93 -6.90
C PHE A 115 -13.55 -4.42 -6.58
N PHE A 116 -13.40 -5.27 -7.58
CA PHE A 116 -13.41 -6.73 -7.42
C PHE A 116 -12.06 -7.38 -7.77
N GLY A 117 -11.86 -8.60 -7.25
CA GLY A 117 -10.72 -9.44 -7.57
C GLY A 117 -9.39 -9.01 -6.91
N GLY A 118 -9.44 -8.31 -5.78
CA GLY A 118 -8.24 -7.91 -5.04
C GLY A 118 -7.43 -9.07 -4.51
N SER A 119 -6.11 -8.89 -4.44
CA SER A 119 -5.18 -9.78 -3.74
C SER A 119 -5.14 -9.44 -2.25
N MET A 120 -4.86 -8.19 -1.94
CA MET A 120 -4.79 -7.63 -0.59
C MET A 120 -4.97 -6.12 -0.67
N THR A 121 -5.55 -5.51 0.35
CA THR A 121 -5.78 -4.07 0.42
C THR A 121 -4.73 -3.39 1.32
N ILE A 122 -4.33 -2.17 0.93
CA ILE A 122 -3.57 -1.24 1.76
C ILE A 122 -4.51 -0.12 2.22
N SER A 123 -4.62 0.07 3.54
CA SER A 123 -5.31 1.21 4.15
C SER A 123 -4.29 2.16 4.76
N SER A 124 -4.27 3.42 4.36
CA SER A 124 -3.26 4.38 4.81
C SER A 124 -3.88 5.54 5.54
N LEU A 125 -3.39 5.79 6.75
CA LEU A 125 -3.67 7.00 7.54
C LEU A 125 -2.56 8.06 7.42
N GLY A 126 -1.59 7.88 6.51
CA GLY A 126 -0.44 8.78 6.38
C GLY A 126 -0.80 10.25 6.17
N GLY A 127 -1.91 10.54 5.48
CA GLY A 127 -2.42 11.90 5.27
C GLY A 127 -3.32 12.41 6.39
N ILE A 128 -3.92 11.54 7.20
CA ILE A 128 -4.87 11.88 8.25
C ILE A 128 -4.15 11.99 9.60
N GLY A 129 -3.23 11.08 9.87
CA GLY A 129 -2.50 10.95 11.14
C GLY A 129 -2.84 9.65 11.86
N GLY A 130 -2.09 9.38 12.92
CA GLY A 130 -2.17 8.13 13.69
C GLY A 130 -0.97 7.22 13.46
N THR A 131 -0.70 6.37 14.43
CA THR A 131 0.43 5.43 14.40
C THR A 131 -0.06 4.05 14.02
N HIS A 132 -0.78 3.39 14.92
CA HIS A 132 -1.32 2.05 14.72
C HIS A 132 -2.85 2.08 14.73
N PHE A 133 -3.46 1.18 13.98
CA PHE A 133 -4.91 0.97 13.98
C PHE A 133 -5.21 -0.46 13.55
N THR A 134 -6.46 -0.88 13.71
CA THR A 134 -6.90 -2.21 13.32
C THR A 134 -7.76 -2.11 12.06
N PRO A 135 -7.18 -2.26 10.86
CA PRO A 135 -7.95 -2.22 9.62
C PRO A 135 -8.86 -3.44 9.52
N ILE A 136 -10.05 -3.25 8.95
CA ILE A 136 -11.02 -4.32 8.71
C ILE A 136 -10.72 -4.96 7.36
N ILE A 137 -10.59 -6.29 7.34
CA ILE A 137 -10.33 -7.05 6.12
C ILE A 137 -11.49 -6.86 5.14
N ASN A 138 -11.17 -6.61 3.87
CA ASN A 138 -12.14 -6.42 2.79
C ASN A 138 -12.42 -7.76 2.08
N PRO A 139 -13.51 -8.47 2.41
CA PRO A 139 -13.80 -9.78 1.79
C PRO A 139 -13.89 -9.68 0.26
N PRO A 140 -13.48 -10.71 -0.50
CA PRO A 140 -12.99 -12.02 -0.08
C PRO A 140 -11.48 -12.11 0.14
N GLU A 141 -10.81 -10.98 0.38
CA GLU A 141 -9.40 -10.94 0.77
C GLU A 141 -9.23 -11.53 2.17
N VAL A 142 -8.06 -12.09 2.48
CA VAL A 142 -7.79 -12.76 3.77
C VAL A 142 -6.96 -11.91 4.71
N ALA A 143 -6.45 -10.77 4.22
CA ALA A 143 -5.65 -9.86 5.02
C ALA A 143 -5.74 -8.41 4.49
N ILE A 144 -5.34 -7.46 5.32
CA ILE A 144 -5.24 -6.04 5.01
C ILE A 144 -4.02 -5.43 5.70
N LEU A 145 -3.27 -4.60 4.98
CA LEU A 145 -2.13 -3.86 5.51
C LEU A 145 -2.53 -2.42 5.85
N GLY A 146 -2.49 -2.10 7.14
CA GLY A 146 -2.61 -0.74 7.64
C GLY A 146 -1.26 -0.02 7.64
N VAL A 147 -1.25 1.23 7.20
CA VAL A 147 -0.04 2.09 7.14
C VAL A 147 -0.32 3.38 7.88
N GLY A 148 0.40 3.60 8.98
CA GLY A 148 0.31 4.81 9.78
C GLY A 148 1.07 5.99 9.17
N ARG A 149 1.15 7.08 9.92
CA ARG A 149 1.91 8.27 9.52
C ARG A 149 3.38 8.09 9.87
N THR A 150 4.26 8.26 8.89
CA THR A 150 5.71 8.29 9.10
C THR A 150 6.10 9.44 10.03
N PHE A 151 6.99 9.17 10.98
CA PHE A 151 7.49 10.16 11.93
C PHE A 151 9.00 10.03 12.13
N ASP A 152 9.60 11.10 12.67
CA ASP A 152 11.03 11.11 13.01
C ASP A 152 11.25 10.55 14.40
N ARG A 153 12.23 9.65 14.54
CA ARG A 153 12.70 9.10 15.80
C ARG A 153 14.20 9.33 15.94
N LEU A 154 14.61 9.92 17.04
CA LEU A 154 16.02 10.05 17.37
C LEU A 154 16.54 8.73 17.97
N VAL A 155 17.57 8.18 17.36
CA VAL A 155 18.24 6.95 17.80
C VAL A 155 19.73 7.20 18.00
N LYS A 156 20.32 6.50 18.96
CA LYS A 156 21.78 6.58 19.19
C LYS A 156 22.47 5.49 18.36
N GLU A 157 23.28 5.91 17.39
CA GLU A 157 24.16 5.03 16.61
C GLU A 157 25.63 5.45 16.81
N LYS A 158 26.49 4.51 17.18
CA LYS A 158 27.95 4.71 17.29
C LYS A 158 28.36 6.03 17.96
N ASN A 159 27.76 6.41 19.10
CA ASN A 159 27.99 7.67 19.84
C ASN A 159 27.44 8.96 19.19
N GLN A 160 26.65 8.87 18.13
CA GLN A 160 25.93 10.00 17.53
C GLN A 160 24.42 9.82 17.66
N ILE A 161 23.70 10.93 17.74
CA ILE A 161 22.23 10.91 17.66
C ILE A 161 21.88 11.16 16.20
N VAL A 162 21.17 10.21 15.60
CA VAL A 162 20.68 10.28 14.21
C VAL A 162 19.16 10.27 14.18
N SER A 163 18.57 10.97 13.22
CA SER A 163 17.13 10.92 12.98
C SER A 163 16.80 9.81 11.98
N LYS A 164 15.84 8.95 12.33
CA LYS A 164 15.31 7.88 11.50
C LYS A 164 13.87 8.16 11.14
N LYS A 165 13.49 7.84 9.90
CA LYS A 165 12.09 7.86 9.46
C LYS A 165 11.44 6.52 9.79
N ILE A 166 10.48 6.53 10.70
CA ILE A 166 9.80 5.31 11.16
C ILE A 166 8.38 5.29 10.60
N LEU A 167 8.03 4.16 9.98
CA LEU A 167 6.72 3.88 9.43
C LEU A 167 6.01 2.84 10.29
N PRO A 168 4.93 3.20 11.00
CA PRO A 168 4.09 2.23 11.68
C PRO A 168 3.26 1.44 10.69
N ILE A 169 3.18 0.13 10.89
CA ILE A 169 2.34 -0.77 10.11
C ILE A 169 1.45 -1.61 11.01
N SER A 170 0.32 -2.04 10.48
CA SER A 170 -0.64 -2.91 11.14
C SER A 170 -1.13 -3.96 10.15
N LEU A 171 -0.92 -5.23 10.44
CA LEU A 171 -1.38 -6.33 9.60
C LEU A 171 -2.55 -7.04 10.29
N SER A 172 -3.73 -6.98 9.69
CA SER A 172 -4.88 -7.80 10.10
C SER A 172 -5.02 -9.01 9.18
N TYR A 173 -5.17 -10.21 9.79
CA TYR A 173 -5.34 -11.49 9.08
C TYR A 173 -6.10 -12.49 9.95
#